data_8c164a88e4e4c962281032a221a62203
#
_entry.id   8c164a88e4e4c962281032a221a62203
#
_cell.length_a   1.000
_cell.length_b   1.000
_cell.length_c   1.000
_cell.angle_alpha   90.00
_cell.angle_beta   90.00
_cell.angle_gamma   90.00
#
_symmetry.space_group_name_H-M   'P 1'
#
loop_
_entity.id
_entity.type
_entity.pdbx_description
1 polymer ?
#
loop_
_entity_poly.entity_id
_entity_poly.type
_entity_poly.pdbx_seq_one_letter_code
_entity_poly.pdbx_strand_id
1 'polypeptide(L)'
;MPSPLPDLSAPDWTLSLVSALEQAALAISRLDTRISATSADAAWRLRACWSGYAAALRAQGVEIDEIDIFSREYDLPLPGRRPIATLYNELSGLESWRDELRQARRQHWRELIPLSLDLPGDWSDRPLLLRALELGARYARAERSSGPWLAFPALLGALGVTRNVLPCLVPADKAWRLAPRDRAAIVPRYLKSLTRLAEDALEQLSAIEASRQAAARAIAAERRPGALGTLLARLMIAPLTTPREVARTLDLTLSGAGKLLARAAALDLVVEVSARQSWRVXXXXXXXXXSTPPIDDALARFDAEMAALDAQLARLGVTAPAD
;
A
#
# COMPACT_ATOMS: atom_id res chain seq x y z
N MET A 1 -21.99 -26.44 -25.25
CA MET A 1 -21.92 -25.06 -24.78
C MET A 1 -21.31 -25.04 -23.38
N PRO A 2 -20.36 -24.15 -23.09
CA PRO A 2 -19.85 -24.06 -21.72
C PRO A 2 -20.96 -23.64 -20.78
N SER A 3 -20.98 -24.25 -19.61
CA SER A 3 -21.96 -23.92 -18.57
C SER A 3 -21.85 -22.46 -18.18
N PRO A 4 -22.93 -21.71 -18.06
CA PRO A 4 -22.82 -20.30 -17.68
C PRO A 4 -22.15 -20.18 -16.32
N LEU A 5 -21.29 -19.15 -16.18
CA LEU A 5 -20.63 -18.89 -14.91
C LEU A 5 -21.68 -18.63 -13.81
N PRO A 6 -21.54 -19.27 -12.66
CA PRO A 6 -22.51 -19.05 -11.59
C PRO A 6 -22.50 -17.59 -11.15
N ASP A 7 -23.69 -17.08 -10.89
CA ASP A 7 -23.90 -15.71 -10.43
C ASP A 7 -23.42 -15.58 -8.97
N LEU A 8 -22.37 -14.81 -8.76
CA LEU A 8 -21.77 -14.62 -7.44
C LEU A 8 -22.61 -13.70 -6.56
N SER A 9 -23.13 -12.61 -7.14
CA SER A 9 -23.71 -11.51 -6.38
C SER A 9 -25.25 -11.47 -6.45
N ALA A 10 -25.88 -12.57 -6.86
CA ALA A 10 -27.35 -12.67 -6.80
C ALA A 10 -27.79 -12.40 -5.36
N PRO A 11 -28.68 -11.42 -5.12
CA PRO A 11 -29.03 -11.08 -3.75
C PRO A 11 -29.81 -12.19 -3.07
N ASP A 12 -29.22 -12.75 -2.05
CA ASP A 12 -29.87 -13.60 -1.08
C ASP A 12 -29.92 -12.78 0.21
N TRP A 13 -31.01 -12.06 0.40
CA TRP A 13 -31.13 -10.98 1.38
C TRP A 13 -31.17 -11.50 2.83
N THR A 14 -30.07 -12.08 3.24
CA THR A 14 -29.88 -12.48 4.63
C THR A 14 -29.47 -11.26 5.47
N LEU A 15 -29.68 -11.34 6.75
CA LEU A 15 -29.27 -10.29 7.69
C LEU A 15 -27.75 -10.08 7.61
N SER A 16 -26.98 -11.15 7.44
CA SER A 16 -25.52 -11.08 7.28
C SER A 16 -25.11 -10.29 6.04
N LEU A 17 -25.78 -10.51 4.90
CA LEU A 17 -25.50 -9.78 3.66
C LEU A 17 -25.84 -8.29 3.82
N VAL A 18 -27.02 -7.99 4.35
CA VAL A 18 -27.46 -6.59 4.52
C VAL A 18 -26.51 -5.84 5.45
N SER A 19 -26.14 -6.43 6.58
CA SER A 19 -25.20 -5.82 7.52
C SER A 19 -23.82 -5.59 6.91
N ALA A 20 -23.29 -6.59 6.19
CA ALA A 20 -21.98 -6.47 5.55
C ALA A 20 -21.99 -5.40 4.46
N LEU A 21 -23.09 -5.32 3.68
CA LEU A 21 -23.24 -4.32 2.62
C LEU A 21 -23.27 -2.90 3.20
N GLU A 22 -24.03 -2.70 4.27
CA GLU A 22 -24.12 -1.43 4.98
C GLU A 22 -22.75 -0.99 5.52
N GLN A 23 -22.06 -1.90 6.21
CA GLN A 23 -20.76 -1.62 6.80
C GLN A 23 -19.72 -1.25 5.71
N ALA A 24 -19.69 -2.00 4.60
CA ALA A 24 -18.78 -1.72 3.51
C ALA A 24 -19.08 -0.37 2.87
N ALA A 25 -20.36 -0.07 2.61
CA ALA A 25 -20.75 1.21 2.00
C ALA A 25 -20.35 2.39 2.91
N LEU A 26 -20.59 2.27 4.22
CA LEU A 26 -20.23 3.31 5.18
C LEU A 26 -18.72 3.52 5.27
N ALA A 27 -17.95 2.44 5.37
CA ALA A 27 -16.49 2.52 5.49
C ALA A 27 -15.87 3.16 4.24
N ILE A 28 -16.30 2.71 3.06
CA ILE A 28 -15.82 3.24 1.77
C ILE A 28 -16.20 4.72 1.64
N SER A 29 -17.44 5.08 1.98
CA SER A 29 -17.92 6.46 1.87
C SER A 29 -17.16 7.40 2.82
N ARG A 30 -16.86 6.95 4.05
CA ARG A 30 -16.05 7.73 5.00
C ARG A 30 -14.66 8.00 4.45
N LEU A 31 -14.00 6.98 3.92
CA LEU A 31 -12.68 7.11 3.32
C LEU A 31 -12.72 8.07 2.12
N ASP A 32 -13.67 7.86 1.22
CA ASP A 32 -13.81 8.67 0.00
C ASP A 32 -14.01 10.16 0.33
N THR A 33 -14.87 10.43 1.32
CA THR A 33 -15.13 11.80 1.78
C THR A 33 -13.88 12.42 2.40
N ARG A 34 -13.17 11.66 3.26
CA ARG A 34 -11.96 12.17 3.91
C ARG A 34 -10.86 12.48 2.88
N ILE A 35 -10.71 11.62 1.85
CA ILE A 35 -9.72 11.86 0.78
C ILE A 35 -10.06 13.12 -0.03
N SER A 36 -11.34 13.42 -0.24
CA SER A 36 -11.75 14.65 -0.92
C SER A 36 -11.45 15.91 -0.12
N ALA A 37 -11.34 15.79 1.20
CA ALA A 37 -11.20 16.95 2.11
C ALA A 37 -9.78 17.16 2.64
N THR A 38 -8.89 16.18 2.49
CA THR A 38 -7.55 16.25 3.09
C THR A 38 -6.54 16.94 2.17
N SER A 39 -5.58 17.63 2.77
CA SER A 39 -4.39 18.14 2.07
C SER A 39 -3.26 17.10 2.02
N ALA A 40 -3.46 15.92 2.59
CA ALA A 40 -2.48 14.82 2.61
C ALA A 40 -2.74 13.79 1.49
N ASP A 41 -3.66 14.07 0.57
CA ASP A 41 -4.12 13.09 -0.42
C ASP A 41 -2.98 12.55 -1.30
N ALA A 42 -2.03 13.38 -1.71
CA ALA A 42 -0.92 12.95 -2.57
C ALA A 42 -0.04 11.89 -1.88
N ALA A 43 0.34 12.14 -0.62
CA ALA A 43 1.14 11.20 0.16
C ALA A 43 0.35 9.90 0.44
N TRP A 44 -0.94 10.04 0.77
CA TRP A 44 -1.80 8.89 1.02
C TRP A 44 -1.98 8.05 -0.25
N ARG A 45 -2.28 8.70 -1.40
CA ARG A 45 -2.48 7.97 -2.68
C ARG A 45 -1.26 7.18 -3.09
N LEU A 46 -0.07 7.74 -2.89
CA LEU A 46 1.17 7.04 -3.21
C LEU A 46 1.28 5.74 -2.40
N ARG A 47 1.05 5.81 -1.09
CA ARG A 47 1.08 4.63 -0.21
C ARG A 47 -0.06 3.66 -0.52
N ALA A 48 -1.25 4.18 -0.81
CA ALA A 48 -2.39 3.36 -1.22
C ALA A 48 -2.10 2.58 -2.50
N CYS A 49 -1.34 3.18 -3.44
CA CYS A 49 -0.89 2.46 -4.65
C CYS A 49 0.07 1.33 -4.28
N TRP A 50 1.02 1.58 -3.38
CA TRP A 50 1.94 0.51 -2.95
C TRP A 50 1.19 -0.66 -2.30
N SER A 51 0.29 -0.37 -1.37
CA SER A 51 -0.44 -1.41 -0.65
C SER A 51 -1.38 -2.19 -1.58
N GLY A 52 -2.08 -1.51 -2.47
CA GLY A 52 -2.99 -2.15 -3.43
C GLY A 52 -2.24 -3.02 -4.43
N TYR A 53 -1.12 -2.52 -4.97
CA TYR A 53 -0.31 -3.28 -5.93
C TYR A 53 0.30 -4.52 -5.27
N ALA A 54 0.85 -4.34 -4.05
CA ALA A 54 1.39 -5.47 -3.27
C ALA A 54 0.30 -6.51 -3.00
N ALA A 55 -0.91 -6.07 -2.64
CA ALA A 55 -2.03 -7.00 -2.39
C ALA A 55 -2.35 -7.83 -3.64
N ALA A 56 -2.40 -7.19 -4.82
CA ALA A 56 -2.66 -7.90 -6.09
C ALA A 56 -1.57 -8.93 -6.40
N LEU A 57 -0.30 -8.57 -6.17
CA LEU A 57 0.82 -9.49 -6.40
C LEU A 57 0.79 -10.65 -5.40
N ARG A 58 0.47 -10.40 -4.12
CA ARG A 58 0.32 -11.47 -3.11
C ARG A 58 -0.77 -12.46 -3.53
N ALA A 59 -1.86 -11.97 -4.13
CA ALA A 59 -2.91 -12.85 -4.65
C ALA A 59 -2.40 -13.74 -5.81
N GLN A 60 -1.30 -13.36 -6.47
CA GLN A 60 -0.62 -14.17 -7.47
C GLN A 60 0.42 -15.14 -6.85
N GLY A 61 0.62 -15.08 -5.55
CA GLY A 61 1.60 -15.91 -4.86
C GLY A 61 2.98 -15.27 -4.73
N VAL A 62 3.12 -13.99 -5.07
CA VAL A 62 4.39 -13.28 -4.90
C VAL A 62 4.51 -12.83 -3.45
N GLU A 63 5.61 -13.17 -2.81
CA GLU A 63 5.91 -12.70 -1.45
C GLU A 63 6.44 -11.27 -1.52
N ILE A 64 5.58 -10.31 -1.30
CA ILE A 64 5.90 -8.89 -1.42
C ILE A 64 4.96 -8.08 -0.53
N ASP A 65 5.44 -6.95 -0.03
CA ASP A 65 4.59 -5.97 0.64
C ASP A 65 4.93 -4.53 0.16
N GLU A 66 4.27 -3.54 0.72
CA GLU A 66 4.42 -2.14 0.28
C GLU A 66 5.84 -1.61 0.49
N ILE A 67 6.56 -2.10 1.51
CA ILE A 67 7.92 -1.63 1.78
C ILE A 67 8.92 -2.12 0.71
N ASP A 68 8.67 -3.29 0.12
CA ASP A 68 9.48 -3.78 -1.01
C ASP A 68 9.30 -2.90 -2.24
N ILE A 69 8.06 -2.47 -2.50
CA ILE A 69 7.77 -1.55 -3.61
C ILE A 69 8.46 -0.21 -3.37
N PHE A 70 8.35 0.32 -2.15
CA PHE A 70 9.03 1.54 -1.76
C PHE A 70 10.55 1.43 -1.95
N SER A 71 11.14 0.34 -1.46
CA SER A 71 12.57 0.04 -1.57
C SER A 71 13.03 0.13 -3.03
N ARG A 72 12.27 -0.46 -3.92
CA ARG A 72 12.56 -0.47 -5.37
C ARG A 72 12.38 0.93 -5.98
N GLU A 73 11.30 1.64 -5.66
CA GLU A 73 11.01 2.96 -6.24
C GLU A 73 12.07 4.01 -5.90
N TYR A 74 12.62 3.92 -4.70
CA TYR A 74 13.61 4.90 -4.22
C TYR A 74 15.04 4.36 -4.26
N ASP A 75 15.24 3.16 -4.84
CA ASP A 75 16.55 2.49 -4.92
C ASP A 75 17.21 2.43 -3.55
N LEU A 76 16.46 2.02 -2.53
CA LEU A 76 16.88 2.02 -1.14
C LEU A 76 16.85 0.58 -0.59
N PRO A 77 17.93 -0.18 -0.78
CA PRO A 77 17.93 -1.57 -0.31
C PRO A 77 17.76 -1.64 1.21
N LEU A 78 16.87 -2.51 1.66
CA LEU A 78 16.55 -2.65 3.09
C LEU A 78 17.12 -3.98 3.61
N PRO A 79 17.74 -3.95 4.80
CA PRO A 79 18.25 -5.18 5.41
C PRO A 79 17.13 -6.20 5.62
N GLY A 80 17.43 -7.48 5.38
CA GLY A 80 16.48 -8.57 5.58
C GLY A 80 15.39 -8.68 4.52
N ARG A 81 15.42 -7.84 3.47
CA ARG A 81 14.44 -7.85 2.38
C ARG A 81 15.06 -8.40 1.09
N ARG A 82 14.18 -8.79 0.17
CA ARG A 82 14.59 -9.27 -1.16
C ARG A 82 15.42 -8.20 -1.87
N PRO A 83 16.51 -8.58 -2.56
CA PRO A 83 17.26 -7.62 -3.35
C PRO A 83 16.38 -6.93 -4.41
N ILE A 84 16.54 -5.63 -4.57
CA ILE A 84 15.76 -4.80 -5.50
C ILE A 84 15.75 -5.39 -6.91
N ALA A 85 16.90 -5.92 -7.35
CA ALA A 85 17.04 -6.52 -8.67
C ALA A 85 16.10 -7.70 -8.91
N THR A 86 15.71 -8.42 -7.85
CA THR A 86 14.80 -9.58 -7.98
C THR A 86 13.34 -9.16 -8.09
N LEU A 87 13.02 -7.90 -7.84
CA LEU A 87 11.65 -7.37 -7.88
C LEU A 87 11.31 -6.68 -9.19
N TYR A 88 12.26 -6.62 -10.13
CA TYR A 88 12.10 -5.82 -11.35
C TYR A 88 10.89 -6.25 -12.17
N ASN A 89 10.77 -7.55 -12.43
CA ASN A 89 9.68 -8.07 -13.27
C ASN A 89 8.30 -7.92 -12.58
N GLU A 90 8.24 -8.21 -11.28
CA GLU A 90 7.00 -8.14 -10.52
C GLU A 90 6.45 -6.71 -10.46
N LEU A 91 7.34 -5.72 -10.44
CA LEU A 91 6.95 -4.31 -10.27
C LEU A 91 6.93 -3.52 -11.58
N SER A 92 7.17 -4.16 -12.72
CA SER A 92 7.23 -3.48 -14.02
C SER A 92 5.91 -2.79 -14.41
N GLY A 93 4.77 -3.30 -13.95
CA GLY A 93 3.45 -2.75 -14.27
C GLY A 93 2.94 -1.65 -13.33
N LEU A 94 3.68 -1.30 -12.29
CA LEU A 94 3.20 -0.37 -11.27
C LEU A 94 2.92 1.04 -11.83
N GLU A 95 3.84 1.57 -12.63
CA GLU A 95 3.69 2.90 -13.24
C GLU A 95 2.50 2.94 -14.19
N SER A 96 2.38 1.94 -15.05
CA SER A 96 1.25 1.81 -15.97
C SER A 96 -0.08 1.80 -15.21
N TRP A 97 -0.13 1.02 -14.12
CA TRP A 97 -1.33 0.94 -13.29
C TRP A 97 -1.69 2.30 -12.66
N ARG A 98 -0.69 3.03 -12.16
CA ARG A 98 -0.91 4.37 -11.62
C ARG A 98 -1.52 5.31 -12.65
N ASP A 99 -1.03 5.24 -13.88
CA ASP A 99 -1.54 6.08 -14.98
C ASP A 99 -2.96 5.67 -15.35
N GLU A 100 -3.25 4.38 -15.39
CA GLU A 100 -4.61 3.86 -15.62
C GLU A 100 -5.58 4.38 -14.54
N LEU A 101 -5.17 4.36 -13.27
CA LEU A 101 -6.01 4.86 -12.18
C LEU A 101 -6.29 6.37 -12.32
N ARG A 102 -5.33 7.16 -12.78
CA ARG A 102 -5.52 8.61 -13.01
C ARG A 102 -6.54 8.87 -14.12
N GLN A 103 -6.57 8.01 -15.13
CA GLN A 103 -7.47 8.14 -16.28
C GLN A 103 -8.86 7.53 -16.02
N ALA A 104 -8.95 6.59 -15.12
CA ALA A 104 -10.15 5.77 -14.89
C ALA A 104 -11.41 6.56 -14.53
N ARG A 105 -11.27 7.74 -13.96
CA ARG A 105 -12.40 8.62 -13.55
C ARG A 105 -13.33 8.98 -14.71
N ARG A 106 -12.84 8.89 -15.95
CA ARG A 106 -13.57 9.33 -17.16
C ARG A 106 -14.02 8.15 -18.02
N GLN A 107 -13.73 6.93 -17.56
CA GLN A 107 -13.99 5.74 -18.37
C GLN A 107 -15.26 5.03 -17.91
N HIS A 108 -15.96 4.44 -18.85
CA HIS A 108 -17.05 3.53 -18.54
C HIS A 108 -16.46 2.19 -18.07
N TRP A 109 -17.15 1.49 -17.18
CA TRP A 109 -16.63 0.22 -16.61
C TRP A 109 -16.27 -0.81 -17.70
N ARG A 110 -16.98 -0.81 -18.85
CA ARG A 110 -16.67 -1.73 -19.95
C ARG A 110 -15.31 -1.47 -20.58
N GLU A 111 -14.80 -0.26 -20.50
CA GLU A 111 -13.47 0.12 -21.00
C GLU A 111 -12.36 -0.35 -20.06
N LEU A 112 -12.70 -0.57 -18.80
CA LEU A 112 -11.74 -1.01 -17.77
C LEU A 112 -11.52 -2.53 -17.76
N ILE A 113 -12.38 -3.28 -18.45
CA ILE A 113 -12.28 -4.74 -18.51
C ILE A 113 -12.03 -5.11 -19.98
N PRO A 114 -10.85 -5.68 -20.30
CA PRO A 114 -10.48 -5.98 -21.69
C PRO A 114 -11.16 -7.25 -22.24
N LEU A 115 -12.32 -7.60 -21.70
CA LEU A 115 -13.05 -8.82 -22.01
C LEU A 115 -14.54 -8.51 -22.10
N SER A 116 -15.24 -9.20 -22.97
CA SER A 116 -16.71 -9.20 -22.97
C SER A 116 -17.20 -10.13 -21.86
N LEU A 117 -17.93 -9.57 -20.92
CA LEU A 117 -18.51 -10.35 -19.81
C LEU A 117 -19.99 -10.54 -20.02
N ASP A 118 -20.43 -11.79 -19.85
CA ASP A 118 -21.83 -12.13 -19.82
C ASP A 118 -22.36 -11.87 -18.39
N LEU A 119 -23.27 -10.92 -18.24
CA LEU A 119 -23.79 -10.49 -16.95
C LEU A 119 -25.25 -10.95 -16.76
N PRO A 120 -25.65 -11.21 -15.50
CA PRO A 120 -27.07 -11.54 -15.22
C PRO A 120 -28.01 -10.44 -15.70
N GLY A 121 -29.22 -10.81 -16.11
CA GLY A 121 -30.18 -9.85 -16.63
C GLY A 121 -30.60 -8.77 -15.65
N ASP A 122 -30.60 -9.08 -14.35
CA ASP A 122 -30.91 -8.14 -13.28
C ASP A 122 -29.71 -7.42 -12.69
N TRP A 123 -28.51 -7.60 -13.28
CA TRP A 123 -27.26 -7.03 -12.73
C TRP A 123 -27.35 -5.52 -12.53
N SER A 124 -27.94 -4.80 -13.47
CA SER A 124 -28.06 -3.34 -13.42
C SER A 124 -28.96 -2.83 -12.28
N ASP A 125 -29.83 -3.68 -11.77
CA ASP A 125 -30.76 -3.31 -10.69
C ASP A 125 -30.21 -3.60 -9.29
N ARG A 126 -29.06 -4.29 -9.22
CA ARG A 126 -28.42 -4.64 -7.95
C ARG A 126 -27.71 -3.47 -7.30
N PRO A 127 -27.52 -3.50 -5.98
CA PRO A 127 -26.69 -2.49 -5.30
C PRO A 127 -25.30 -2.38 -5.93
N LEU A 128 -24.76 -1.16 -5.97
CA LEU A 128 -23.51 -0.85 -6.68
C LEU A 128 -22.33 -1.74 -6.25
N LEU A 129 -22.19 -2.00 -4.95
CA LEU A 129 -21.11 -2.87 -4.46
C LEU A 129 -21.27 -4.31 -4.96
N LEU A 130 -22.50 -4.81 -5.04
CA LEU A 130 -22.74 -6.16 -5.56
C LEU A 130 -22.46 -6.21 -7.06
N ARG A 131 -22.77 -5.13 -7.80
CA ARG A 131 -22.42 -5.03 -9.23
C ARG A 131 -20.90 -5.06 -9.42
N ALA A 132 -20.16 -4.32 -8.60
CA ALA A 132 -18.69 -4.29 -8.67
C ALA A 132 -18.10 -5.68 -8.37
N LEU A 133 -18.61 -6.36 -7.33
CA LEU A 133 -18.14 -7.69 -6.96
C LEU A 133 -18.38 -8.71 -8.07
N GLU A 134 -19.54 -8.65 -8.73
CA GLU A 134 -19.86 -9.55 -9.84
C GLU A 134 -18.89 -9.35 -11.02
N LEU A 135 -18.64 -8.07 -11.38
CA LEU A 135 -17.67 -7.75 -12.46
C LEU A 135 -16.27 -8.27 -12.10
N GLY A 136 -15.81 -7.97 -10.90
CA GLY A 136 -14.47 -8.39 -10.45
C GLY A 136 -14.33 -9.91 -10.44
N ALA A 137 -15.35 -10.62 -9.96
CA ALA A 137 -15.30 -12.09 -9.88
C ALA A 137 -15.32 -12.73 -11.28
N ARG A 138 -16.17 -12.23 -12.19
CA ARG A 138 -16.21 -12.75 -13.57
C ARG A 138 -14.91 -12.48 -14.30
N TYR A 139 -14.37 -11.27 -14.13
CA TYR A 139 -13.07 -10.92 -14.70
C TYR A 139 -11.96 -11.84 -14.14
N ALA A 140 -11.93 -12.06 -12.83
CA ALA A 140 -10.92 -12.91 -12.19
C ALA A 140 -10.98 -14.38 -12.63
N ARG A 141 -12.16 -14.88 -12.99
CA ARG A 141 -12.30 -16.23 -13.54
C ARG A 141 -11.82 -16.34 -14.98
N ALA A 142 -12.01 -15.27 -15.75
CA ALA A 142 -11.62 -15.22 -17.16
C ALA A 142 -10.13 -14.91 -17.34
N GLU A 143 -9.52 -14.20 -16.39
CA GLU A 143 -8.14 -13.72 -16.52
C GLU A 143 -7.32 -14.12 -15.29
N ARG A 144 -6.20 -14.82 -15.53
CA ARG A 144 -5.35 -15.38 -14.47
C ARG A 144 -4.27 -14.42 -13.95
N SER A 145 -4.14 -13.26 -14.55
CA SER A 145 -3.15 -12.25 -14.13
C SER A 145 -3.62 -11.49 -12.88
N SER A 146 -2.84 -10.50 -12.44
CA SER A 146 -3.23 -9.56 -11.37
C SER A 146 -4.27 -8.53 -11.82
N GLY A 147 -4.51 -8.44 -13.14
CA GLY A 147 -5.40 -7.44 -13.75
C GLY A 147 -6.76 -7.30 -13.08
N PRO A 148 -7.50 -8.40 -12.80
CA PRO A 148 -8.82 -8.28 -12.18
C PRO A 148 -8.81 -7.56 -10.83
N TRP A 149 -7.80 -7.82 -10.00
CA TRP A 149 -7.69 -7.13 -8.70
C TRP A 149 -7.28 -5.68 -8.87
N LEU A 150 -6.34 -5.41 -9.79
CA LEU A 150 -5.86 -4.05 -10.06
C LEU A 150 -6.92 -3.16 -10.71
N ALA A 151 -7.85 -3.75 -11.47
CA ALA A 151 -8.96 -3.00 -12.07
C ALA A 151 -10.04 -2.60 -11.05
N PHE A 152 -10.13 -3.28 -9.91
CA PHE A 152 -11.24 -3.14 -8.98
C PHE A 152 -11.41 -1.71 -8.43
N PRO A 153 -10.36 -1.00 -7.98
CA PRO A 153 -10.54 0.40 -7.53
C PRO A 153 -11.15 1.30 -8.61
N ALA A 154 -10.74 1.13 -9.86
CA ALA A 154 -11.28 1.90 -10.98
C ALA A 154 -12.74 1.53 -11.26
N LEU A 155 -13.08 0.23 -11.16
CA LEU A 155 -14.46 -0.25 -11.32
C LEU A 155 -15.40 0.38 -10.29
N LEU A 156 -14.96 0.51 -9.03
CA LEU A 156 -15.76 1.17 -7.99
C LEU A 156 -16.07 2.62 -8.38
N GLY A 157 -15.07 3.34 -8.90
CA GLY A 157 -15.27 4.70 -9.39
C GLY A 157 -16.20 4.78 -10.59
N ALA A 158 -15.99 3.91 -11.58
CA ALA A 158 -16.78 3.89 -12.81
C ALA A 158 -18.25 3.55 -12.57
N LEU A 159 -18.53 2.76 -11.53
CA LEU A 159 -19.90 2.41 -11.12
C LEU A 159 -20.53 3.45 -10.19
N GLY A 160 -19.77 4.46 -9.76
CA GLY A 160 -20.26 5.50 -8.87
C GLY A 160 -20.31 5.10 -7.39
N VAL A 161 -19.60 4.03 -7.00
CA VAL A 161 -19.45 3.67 -5.58
C VAL A 161 -18.59 4.71 -4.86
N THR A 162 -17.55 5.20 -5.53
CA THR A 162 -16.65 6.22 -5.00
C THR A 162 -16.51 7.39 -5.97
N ARG A 163 -16.26 8.58 -5.44
CA ARG A 163 -15.93 9.77 -6.24
C ARG A 163 -14.46 9.78 -6.64
N ASN A 164 -13.62 9.28 -5.75
CA ASN A 164 -12.18 9.14 -6.00
C ASN A 164 -11.87 7.70 -6.35
N VAL A 165 -10.85 7.48 -7.15
CA VAL A 165 -10.29 6.15 -7.29
C VAL A 165 -9.42 5.91 -6.06
N LEU A 166 -9.71 4.85 -5.31
CA LEU A 166 -9.06 4.52 -4.03
C LEU A 166 -8.18 3.27 -4.21
N PRO A 167 -6.86 3.45 -4.51
CA PRO A 167 -6.01 2.33 -4.91
C PRO A 167 -5.86 1.21 -3.87
N CYS A 168 -6.10 1.51 -2.60
CA CYS A 168 -6.06 0.52 -1.51
C CYS A 168 -7.19 -0.51 -1.58
N LEU A 169 -8.28 -0.22 -2.31
CA LEU A 169 -9.44 -1.12 -2.36
C LEU A 169 -9.24 -2.24 -3.39
N VAL A 170 -8.22 -3.05 -3.16
CA VAL A 170 -7.88 -4.24 -3.94
C VAL A 170 -8.22 -5.47 -3.10
N PRO A 171 -9.40 -6.07 -3.30
CA PRO A 171 -9.82 -7.24 -2.51
C PRO A 171 -9.16 -8.51 -3.04
N ALA A 172 -7.86 -8.61 -2.89
CA ALA A 172 -7.00 -9.61 -3.50
C ALA A 172 -7.22 -10.99 -2.86
N ASP A 173 -8.22 -11.71 -3.34
CA ASP A 173 -8.61 -13.03 -2.84
C ASP A 173 -8.67 -14.03 -4.01
N LYS A 174 -7.88 -15.08 -3.93
CA LYS A 174 -7.86 -16.18 -4.92
C LYS A 174 -9.22 -16.87 -5.06
N ALA A 175 -10.06 -16.81 -4.01
CA ALA A 175 -11.38 -17.40 -4.06
C ALA A 175 -12.29 -16.80 -5.15
N TRP A 176 -11.98 -15.59 -5.62
CA TRP A 176 -12.71 -14.99 -6.76
C TRP A 176 -12.63 -15.84 -8.02
N ARG A 177 -11.55 -16.61 -8.17
CA ARG A 177 -11.34 -17.49 -9.35
C ARG A 177 -12.08 -18.80 -9.25
N LEU A 178 -12.56 -19.13 -8.06
CA LEU A 178 -13.27 -20.39 -7.83
C LEU A 178 -14.78 -20.20 -8.00
N ALA A 179 -15.43 -21.21 -8.54
CA ALA A 179 -16.88 -21.21 -8.54
C ALA A 179 -17.37 -21.32 -7.09
N PRO A 180 -18.18 -20.39 -6.62
CA PRO A 180 -18.58 -20.43 -5.22
C PRO A 180 -19.52 -21.62 -4.95
N ARG A 181 -19.18 -22.40 -3.93
CA ARG A 181 -20.05 -23.48 -3.45
C ARG A 181 -21.13 -22.93 -2.51
N ASP A 182 -20.78 -21.86 -1.80
CA ASP A 182 -21.69 -21.21 -0.86
C ASP A 182 -21.62 -19.70 -1.06
N ARG A 183 -22.52 -19.18 -1.91
CA ARG A 183 -22.58 -17.74 -2.22
C ARG A 183 -23.03 -16.92 -1.02
N ALA A 184 -23.87 -17.49 -0.17
CA ALA A 184 -24.36 -16.79 1.01
C ALA A 184 -23.24 -16.46 2.01
N ALA A 185 -22.18 -17.27 2.05
CA ALA A 185 -21.02 -17.01 2.92
C ALA A 185 -19.95 -16.14 2.23
N ILE A 186 -19.77 -16.33 0.91
CA ILE A 186 -18.66 -15.71 0.17
C ILE A 186 -18.85 -14.20 0.02
N VAL A 187 -20.06 -13.75 -0.37
CA VAL A 187 -20.30 -12.32 -0.64
C VAL A 187 -20.13 -11.46 0.63
N PRO A 188 -20.72 -11.83 1.78
CA PRO A 188 -20.45 -11.10 3.02
C PRO A 188 -18.96 -11.07 3.40
N ARG A 189 -18.22 -12.14 3.13
CA ARG A 189 -16.77 -12.19 3.38
C ARG A 189 -16.03 -11.14 2.55
N TYR A 190 -16.35 -11.00 1.25
CA TYR A 190 -15.75 -9.99 0.39
C TYR A 190 -16.09 -8.57 0.85
N LEU A 191 -17.33 -8.34 1.24
CA LEU A 191 -17.76 -7.05 1.76
C LEU A 191 -17.02 -6.69 3.06
N LYS A 192 -16.84 -7.65 3.95
CA LYS A 192 -16.05 -7.47 5.17
C LYS A 192 -14.58 -7.15 4.86
N SER A 193 -14.02 -7.77 3.83
CA SER A 193 -12.67 -7.47 3.38
C SER A 193 -12.56 -6.01 2.89
N LEU A 194 -13.53 -5.54 2.11
CA LEU A 194 -13.58 -4.14 1.65
C LEU A 194 -13.72 -3.17 2.83
N THR A 195 -14.55 -3.52 3.81
CA THR A 195 -14.70 -2.73 5.04
C THR A 195 -13.35 -2.54 5.71
N ARG A 196 -12.63 -3.64 5.94
CA ARG A 196 -11.32 -3.62 6.59
C ARG A 196 -10.31 -2.77 5.80
N LEU A 197 -10.25 -2.99 4.47
CA LEU A 197 -9.34 -2.21 3.62
C LEU A 197 -9.61 -0.71 3.71
N ALA A 198 -10.89 -0.32 3.74
CA ALA A 198 -11.26 1.09 3.85
C ALA A 198 -10.93 1.67 5.24
N GLU A 199 -11.15 0.89 6.28
CA GLU A 199 -10.83 1.29 7.67
C GLU A 199 -9.31 1.43 7.87
N ASP A 200 -8.54 0.44 7.41
CA ASP A 200 -7.07 0.47 7.49
C ASP A 200 -6.50 1.69 6.73
N ALA A 201 -7.07 1.98 5.56
CA ALA A 201 -6.65 3.12 4.74
C ALA A 201 -7.01 4.47 5.40
N LEU A 202 -8.14 4.54 6.10
CA LEU A 202 -8.56 5.72 6.84
C LEU A 202 -7.64 5.95 8.06
N GLU A 203 -7.25 4.87 8.73
CA GLU A 203 -6.28 4.93 9.84
C GLU A 203 -4.92 5.42 9.32
N GLN A 204 -4.47 4.90 8.18
CA GLN A 204 -3.23 5.34 7.53
C GLN A 204 -3.28 6.85 7.19
N LEU A 205 -4.41 7.33 6.65
CA LEU A 205 -4.59 8.76 6.37
C LEU A 205 -4.47 9.59 7.65
N SER A 206 -5.14 9.16 8.71
CA SER A 206 -5.11 9.85 10.01
C SER A 206 -3.68 9.92 10.57
N ALA A 207 -2.91 8.85 10.42
CA ALA A 207 -1.51 8.82 10.85
C ALA A 207 -0.64 9.80 10.04
N ILE A 208 -0.86 9.89 8.72
CA ILE A 208 -0.15 10.87 7.87
C ILE A 208 -0.49 12.30 8.31
N GLU A 209 -1.76 12.58 8.54
CA GLU A 209 -2.21 13.90 9.00
C GLU A 209 -1.61 14.28 10.36
N ALA A 210 -1.61 13.35 11.31
CA ALA A 210 -1.01 13.55 12.62
C ALA A 210 0.50 13.83 12.52
N SER A 211 1.20 13.09 11.66
CA SER A 211 2.64 13.29 11.41
C SER A 211 2.91 14.69 10.81
N ARG A 212 2.06 15.13 9.88
CA ARG A 212 2.17 16.47 9.28
C ARG A 212 1.97 17.55 10.33
N GLN A 213 0.98 17.40 11.21
CA GLN A 213 0.73 18.34 12.29
C GLN A 213 1.90 18.40 13.26
N ALA A 214 2.45 17.24 13.64
CA ALA A 214 3.61 17.18 14.54
C ALA A 214 4.84 17.86 13.89
N ALA A 215 5.07 17.60 12.61
CA ALA A 215 6.16 18.23 11.86
C ALA A 215 5.98 19.76 11.81
N ALA A 216 4.76 20.23 11.53
CA ALA A 216 4.47 21.66 11.46
C ALA A 216 4.71 22.34 12.84
N ARG A 217 4.27 21.71 13.93
CA ARG A 217 4.51 22.24 15.30
C ARG A 217 6.00 22.29 15.61
N ALA A 218 6.75 21.24 15.28
CA ALA A 218 8.19 21.19 15.53
C ALA A 218 8.93 22.29 14.74
N ILE A 219 8.57 22.50 13.48
CA ILE A 219 9.15 23.54 12.64
C ILE A 219 8.86 24.92 13.23
N ALA A 220 7.59 25.15 13.64
CA ALA A 220 7.18 26.45 14.21
C ALA A 220 7.88 26.77 15.54
N ALA A 221 8.22 25.74 16.32
CA ALA A 221 8.94 25.91 17.59
C ALA A 221 10.43 26.18 17.39
N GLU A 222 10.99 25.87 16.20
CA GLU A 222 12.41 26.00 15.93
C GLU A 222 12.77 27.44 15.56
N ARG A 223 13.73 28.01 16.28
CA ARG A 223 14.25 29.37 16.02
C ARG A 223 14.90 29.50 14.65
N ARG A 224 15.56 28.44 14.17
CA ARG A 224 16.23 28.38 12.86
C ARG A 224 15.96 27.03 12.21
N PRO A 225 14.79 26.86 11.61
CA PRO A 225 14.44 25.55 11.05
C PRO A 225 15.33 25.11 9.87
N GLY A 226 15.85 26.06 9.09
CA GLY A 226 16.72 25.74 7.95
C GLY A 226 16.03 24.76 6.99
N ALA A 227 16.75 23.71 6.57
CA ALA A 227 16.25 22.70 5.65
C ALA A 227 15.33 21.65 6.31
N LEU A 228 15.01 21.79 7.62
CA LEU A 228 14.20 20.81 8.33
C LEU A 228 12.80 20.68 7.71
N GLY A 229 12.17 21.81 7.34
CA GLY A 229 10.85 21.81 6.71
C GLY A 229 10.84 21.04 5.40
N THR A 230 11.86 21.25 4.55
CA THR A 230 11.99 20.56 3.26
C THR A 230 12.21 19.05 3.48
N LEU A 231 13.04 18.68 4.46
CA LEU A 231 13.27 17.27 4.80
C LEU A 231 11.94 16.60 5.20
N LEU A 232 11.17 17.24 6.10
CA LEU A 232 9.94 16.66 6.60
C LEU A 232 8.86 16.56 5.51
N ALA A 233 8.77 17.56 4.62
CA ALA A 233 7.85 17.50 3.48
C ALA A 233 8.17 16.31 2.57
N ARG A 234 9.45 16.03 2.34
CA ARG A 234 9.85 14.85 1.57
C ARG A 234 9.52 13.54 2.28
N LEU A 235 9.74 13.49 3.59
CA LEU A 235 9.47 12.28 4.38
C LEU A 235 7.97 11.95 4.47
N MET A 236 7.10 12.92 4.26
CA MET A 236 5.66 12.65 4.14
C MET A 236 5.37 11.79 2.90
N ILE A 237 6.07 12.03 1.81
CA ILE A 237 5.89 11.31 0.54
C ILE A 237 6.73 10.03 0.56
N ALA A 238 8.04 10.15 0.86
CA ALA A 238 8.99 9.04 0.90
C ALA A 238 9.44 8.83 2.36
N PRO A 239 8.78 7.93 3.11
CA PRO A 239 8.96 7.86 4.56
C PRO A 239 10.30 7.29 5.05
N LEU A 240 11.13 6.82 4.14
CA LEU A 240 12.49 6.35 4.45
C LEU A 240 13.52 7.19 3.70
N THR A 241 14.67 7.39 4.31
CA THR A 241 15.76 8.13 3.67
C THR A 241 17.11 7.76 4.30
N THR A 242 18.20 8.13 3.64
CA THR A 242 19.56 7.99 4.15
C THR A 242 20.25 9.36 4.17
N PRO A 243 21.34 9.53 4.95
CA PRO A 243 22.10 10.79 4.90
C PRO A 243 22.60 11.13 3.50
N ARG A 244 22.99 10.11 2.71
CA ARG A 244 23.47 10.29 1.32
C ARG A 244 22.33 10.82 0.43
N GLU A 245 21.13 10.26 0.56
CA GLU A 245 19.95 10.70 -0.19
C GLU A 245 19.54 12.12 0.21
N VAL A 246 19.54 12.43 1.50
CA VAL A 246 19.26 13.79 2.00
C VAL A 246 20.29 14.79 1.45
N ALA A 247 21.57 14.44 1.49
CA ALA A 247 22.64 15.29 0.95
C ALA A 247 22.39 15.61 -0.52
N ARG A 248 22.11 14.57 -1.31
CA ARG A 248 21.85 14.70 -2.75
C ARG A 248 20.63 15.56 -3.05
N THR A 249 19.53 15.34 -2.34
CA THR A 249 18.23 15.95 -2.67
C THR A 249 18.04 17.36 -2.10
N LEU A 250 18.76 17.69 -1.01
CA LEU A 250 18.68 19.02 -0.40
C LEU A 250 19.94 19.86 -0.67
N ASP A 251 20.83 19.37 -1.53
CA ASP A 251 22.08 20.03 -1.89
C ASP A 251 22.92 20.38 -0.64
N LEU A 252 23.09 19.37 0.22
CA LEU A 252 23.87 19.51 1.45
C LEU A 252 25.13 18.64 1.40
N THR A 253 26.09 18.96 2.24
CA THR A 253 27.20 18.04 2.48
C THR A 253 26.68 16.81 3.24
N LEU A 254 27.39 15.69 3.15
CA LEU A 254 27.02 14.48 3.87
C LEU A 254 26.96 14.73 5.40
N SER A 255 27.92 15.51 5.92
CA SER A 255 27.92 15.91 7.33
C SER A 255 26.70 16.78 7.68
N GLY A 256 26.34 17.72 6.79
CA GLY A 256 25.17 18.57 6.97
C GLY A 256 23.87 17.76 7.00
N ALA A 257 23.75 16.79 6.08
CA ALA A 257 22.60 15.89 6.03
C ALA A 257 22.50 15.03 7.29
N GLY A 258 23.65 14.51 7.77
CA GLY A 258 23.68 13.75 9.03
C GLY A 258 23.22 14.58 10.23
N LYS A 259 23.70 15.82 10.33
CA LYS A 259 23.28 16.75 11.40
C LYS A 259 21.77 17.07 11.32
N LEU A 260 21.27 17.26 10.11
CA LEU A 260 19.84 17.53 9.88
C LEU A 260 18.96 16.34 10.32
N LEU A 261 19.36 15.13 9.96
CA LEU A 261 18.66 13.91 10.38
C LEU A 261 18.75 13.68 11.90
N ALA A 262 19.92 13.92 12.49
CA ALA A 262 20.08 13.82 13.95
C ALA A 262 19.19 14.83 14.68
N ARG A 263 19.07 16.04 14.12
CA ARG A 263 18.15 17.07 14.67
C ARG A 263 16.70 16.64 14.55
N ALA A 264 16.29 16.08 13.39
CA ALA A 264 14.94 15.55 13.20
C ALA A 264 14.64 14.40 14.17
N ALA A 265 15.64 13.55 14.45
CA ALA A 265 15.51 12.48 15.44
C ALA A 265 15.36 13.01 16.86
N ALA A 266 16.12 14.05 17.22
CA ALA A 266 16.01 14.69 18.53
C ALA A 266 14.65 15.35 18.76
N LEU A 267 13.92 15.64 17.68
CA LEU A 267 12.56 16.19 17.74
C LEU A 267 11.48 15.10 17.62
N ASP A 268 11.86 13.84 17.67
CA ASP A 268 10.97 12.67 17.53
C ASP A 268 10.20 12.65 16.20
N LEU A 269 10.76 13.25 15.15
CA LEU A 269 10.13 13.32 13.83
C LEU A 269 10.57 12.17 12.91
N VAL A 270 11.75 11.59 13.18
CA VAL A 270 12.28 10.43 12.48
C VAL A 270 12.87 9.45 13.47
N VAL A 271 12.88 8.19 13.10
CA VAL A 271 13.51 7.12 13.89
C VAL A 271 14.58 6.45 13.00
N GLU A 272 15.72 6.17 13.58
CA GLU A 272 16.75 5.39 12.91
C GLU A 272 16.35 3.91 12.96
N VAL A 273 16.18 3.29 11.77
CA VAL A 273 15.74 1.90 11.65
C VAL A 273 16.87 0.94 11.27
N SER A 274 18.09 1.48 11.05
CA SER A 274 19.28 0.66 10.80
C SER A 274 20.27 0.85 11.95
N ALA A 275 20.59 -0.18 12.67
CA ALA A 275 21.55 -0.10 13.79
C ALA A 275 23.02 -0.02 13.33
N ARG A 276 23.30 0.63 12.19
CA ARG A 276 24.66 0.68 11.60
C ARG A 276 25.16 2.12 11.42
N GLN A 277 26.41 2.35 11.77
CA GLN A 277 27.05 3.68 11.65
C GLN A 277 27.22 4.12 10.19
N SER A 278 27.46 3.20 9.29
CA SER A 278 27.74 3.50 7.87
C SER A 278 26.48 3.54 6.98
N TRP A 279 25.37 2.97 7.45
CA TRP A 279 24.12 2.83 6.67
C TRP A 279 22.92 3.18 7.53
N ARG A 280 22.68 4.46 7.79
CA ARG A 280 21.54 4.92 8.59
C ARG A 280 20.33 5.14 7.70
N VAL A 281 19.26 4.56 8.09
CA VAL A 281 17.97 4.74 7.41
C VAL A 281 16.97 5.35 8.39
N UNK A 282 16.31 6.40 8.13
CA UNK A 282 15.38 7.09 8.96
C UNK A 282 13.97 6.94 8.45
N UNK A 283 13.11 6.67 9.26
CA UNK A 283 11.70 6.58 8.95
C UNK A 283 10.98 7.69 9.62
N UNK A 284 10.09 8.07 9.10
CA UNK A 284 9.23 9.07 9.66
C UNK A 284 8.49 8.44 10.79
N UNK A 285 8.55 8.90 11.79
CA UNK A 285 8.00 8.41 13.01
C UNK A 285 6.53 8.15 12.98
N UNK A 286 5.92 8.74 12.22
CA UNK A 286 4.56 8.58 12.06
C UNK A 286 4.19 7.51 11.08
N UNK A 287 5.03 7.21 10.35
CA UNK A 287 4.88 6.20 9.41
C UNK A 287 5.29 4.84 9.99
N UNK A 288 5.85 4.88 10.85
CA UNK A 288 6.24 3.68 11.54
C UNK A 288 5.12 3.01 12.30
N UNK A 289 4.31 3.69 12.47
CA UNK A 289 3.22 3.10 13.17
C UNK A 289 2.39 2.14 12.39
N UNK A 290 2.47 2.28 11.35
CA UNK A 290 1.76 1.39 10.52
C UNK A 290 2.59 0.30 9.93
N SER A 291 3.82 0.36 9.94
CA SER A 291 4.71 -0.61 9.25
C SER A 291 5.72 -1.27 10.18
N THR A 292 5.66 -0.97 11.43
CA THR A 292 6.73 -1.34 12.37
C THR A 292 6.94 -2.85 12.56
N PRO A 293 5.89 -3.70 12.75
CA PRO A 293 6.15 -5.12 13.05
C PRO A 293 6.97 -5.88 12.01
N PRO A 294 6.70 -5.75 10.70
CA PRO A 294 7.51 -6.47 9.72
C PRO A 294 8.95 -5.97 9.60
N ILE A 295 9.19 -4.67 9.82
CA ILE A 295 10.55 -4.10 9.75
C ILE A 295 11.36 -4.56 10.97
N ASP A 296 10.78 -4.53 12.15
CA ASP A 296 11.45 -4.98 13.38
C ASP A 296 11.80 -6.45 13.31
N ASP A 297 10.89 -7.29 12.82
CA ASP A 297 11.14 -8.72 12.62
C ASP A 297 12.26 -8.96 11.59
N ALA A 298 12.25 -8.21 10.49
CA ALA A 298 13.27 -8.34 9.45
C ALA A 298 14.63 -7.88 9.96
N LEU A 299 14.67 -6.79 10.71
CA LEU A 299 15.92 -6.28 11.32
C LEU A 299 16.45 -7.28 12.37
N ALA A 300 15.57 -7.83 13.22
CA ALA A 300 15.97 -8.82 14.21
C ALA A 300 16.55 -10.08 13.57
N ARG A 301 15.94 -10.57 12.49
CA ARG A 301 16.48 -11.71 11.73
C ARG A 301 17.83 -11.39 11.09
N PHE A 302 17.94 -10.22 10.47
CA PHE A 302 19.18 -9.77 9.85
C PHE A 302 20.31 -9.66 10.89
N ASP A 303 20.03 -9.05 12.05
CA ASP A 303 20.99 -8.95 13.13
C ASP A 303 21.44 -10.32 13.64
N ALA A 304 20.48 -11.28 13.74
CA ALA A 304 20.81 -12.65 14.14
C ALA A 304 21.66 -13.35 13.08
N GLU A 305 21.37 -13.15 11.78
CA GLU A 305 22.15 -13.73 10.69
C GLU A 305 23.58 -13.13 10.67
N MET A 306 23.70 -11.83 10.88
CA MET A 306 25.01 -11.16 10.92
C MET A 306 25.83 -11.62 12.13
N ALA A 307 25.19 -11.76 13.28
CA ALA A 307 25.89 -12.28 14.47
C ALA A 307 26.37 -13.73 14.24
N ALA A 308 25.54 -14.56 13.57
CA ALA A 308 25.93 -15.93 13.23
C ALA A 308 27.11 -15.94 12.24
N LEU A 309 27.10 -15.05 11.25
CA LEU A 309 28.18 -14.92 10.27
C LEU A 309 29.49 -14.45 10.96
N ASP A 310 29.39 -13.44 11.82
CA ASP A 310 30.55 -12.96 12.59
C ASP A 310 31.15 -14.07 13.46
N ALA A 311 30.30 -14.86 14.12
CA ALA A 311 30.74 -16.01 14.90
C ALA A 311 31.42 -17.07 14.02
N GLN A 312 30.91 -17.28 12.81
CA GLN A 312 31.51 -18.21 11.85
C GLN A 312 32.87 -17.72 11.36
N LEU A 313 32.97 -16.42 11.02
CA LEU A 313 34.24 -15.80 10.59
C LEU A 313 35.28 -15.86 11.72
N ALA A 314 34.86 -15.60 12.94
CA ALA A 314 35.76 -15.71 14.11
C ALA A 314 36.30 -17.14 14.28
N ARG A 315 35.49 -18.16 14.07
CA ARG A 315 35.92 -19.58 14.11
C ARG A 315 36.93 -19.89 12.99
N LEU A 316 36.81 -19.19 11.85
CA LEU A 316 37.73 -19.37 10.73
C LEU A 316 38.99 -18.50 10.85
N GLY A 317 39.15 -17.76 11.95
CA GLY A 317 40.32 -16.93 12.21
C GLY A 317 40.35 -15.62 11.41
N VAL A 318 39.20 -15.24 10.83
CA VAL A 318 39.07 -13.99 10.09
C VAL A 318 38.53 -12.93 11.06
N THR A 319 39.40 -12.09 11.58
CA THR A 319 38.99 -10.94 12.40
C THR A 319 38.72 -9.74 11.47
N ALA A 320 37.61 -9.06 11.71
CA ALA A 320 37.31 -7.81 11.00
C ALA A 320 38.43 -6.78 11.30
N PRO A 321 38.88 -6.02 10.32
CA PRO A 321 39.90 -4.97 10.58
C PRO A 321 39.31 -3.99 11.62
N ALA A 322 40.12 -3.71 12.65
CA ALA A 322 39.76 -2.70 13.64
C ALA A 322 39.89 -1.31 12.97
N ASP A 323 38.81 -0.54 12.96
CA ASP A 323 38.80 0.85 12.50
C ASP A 323 39.49 1.78 13.52
#